data_339663ff69392be310264ffd964f380f
#
_entry.id   339663ff69392be310264ffd964f380f
#
_cell.length_a   1.000
_cell.length_b   1.000
_cell.length_c   1.000
_cell.angle_alpha   90.00
_cell.angle_beta   90.00
_cell.angle_gamma   90.00
#
_symmetry.space_group_name_H-M   'P 1'
#
loop_
_entity.id
_entity.type
_entity.pdbx_description
1 polymer ?
#
loop_
_entity_poly.entity_id
_entity_poly.type
_entity_poly.pdbx_seq_one_letter_code
_entity_poly.pdbx_strand_id
1 'polypeptide(L)'
;MIGDREVILFQDPRMLDHRRAPYGTFLPSRLDRRVREILSGLGAKWSYPEHPGRLTAVLDLLEREPVPGVRLEAGRVATRAELARVHTTSYLDGIYAMRGENAWLDMDTTAVSPGSVEAAEVAAGTAVAAVEAVVAGRAAGAFALVRPPGHHAETNRANGFCFINNVAVTARYLQKNYQIKKIAIIDFDIHHGNGTQEIFY
;
A
#
# COMPACT_ATOMS: atom_id res chain seq x y z
N MET A 1 26.28 11.98 -18.45
CA MET A 1 26.84 11.49 -17.17
C MET A 1 25.74 11.61 -16.13
N ILE A 2 25.21 10.49 -15.65
CA ILE A 2 24.36 10.46 -14.44
C ILE A 2 25.37 10.62 -13.30
N GLY A 3 25.62 11.89 -12.92
CA GLY A 3 26.52 12.19 -11.82
C GLY A 3 25.91 11.71 -10.49
N ASP A 4 26.74 11.63 -9.46
CA ASP A 4 26.55 11.19 -8.06
C ASP A 4 25.24 11.58 -7.36
N ARG A 5 24.08 11.41 -8.01
CA ARG A 5 22.79 11.73 -7.43
C ARG A 5 22.29 10.54 -6.63
N GLU A 6 22.09 10.76 -5.34
CA GLU A 6 21.51 9.78 -4.45
C GLU A 6 20.12 9.31 -4.93
N VAL A 7 19.81 8.07 -4.66
CA VAL A 7 18.45 7.51 -4.69
C VAL A 7 17.90 7.54 -3.27
N ILE A 8 16.67 8.01 -3.10
CA ILE A 8 16.02 7.98 -1.79
C ILE A 8 15.06 6.80 -1.75
N LEU A 9 15.21 5.93 -0.76
CA LEU A 9 14.28 4.88 -0.44
C LEU A 9 13.39 5.36 0.72
N PHE A 10 12.10 5.49 0.43
CA PHE A 10 11.09 5.88 1.42
C PHE A 10 10.41 4.65 2.01
N GLN A 11 10.26 4.63 3.31
CA GLN A 11 9.54 3.61 4.05
C GLN A 11 8.91 4.20 5.31
N ASP A 12 7.95 3.50 5.92
CA ASP A 12 7.34 3.90 7.18
C ASP A 12 6.92 2.66 7.99
N PRO A 13 7.28 2.56 9.28
CA PRO A 13 7.01 1.38 10.09
C PRO A 13 5.52 1.11 10.30
N ARG A 14 4.63 2.10 10.20
CA ARG A 14 3.19 1.93 10.32
C ARG A 14 2.61 0.98 9.28
N MET A 15 3.28 0.80 8.15
CA MET A 15 2.89 -0.18 7.15
C MET A 15 3.03 -1.64 7.63
N LEU A 16 3.79 -1.89 8.69
CA LEU A 16 3.92 -3.22 9.31
C LEU A 16 2.69 -3.61 10.14
N ASP A 17 1.85 -2.66 10.50
CA ASP A 17 0.63 -2.89 11.28
C ASP A 17 -0.54 -3.40 10.42
N HIS A 18 -0.43 -3.31 9.10
CA HIS A 18 -1.34 -4.03 8.23
C HIS A 18 -1.04 -5.52 8.29
N ARG A 19 -2.01 -6.31 8.76
CA ARG A 19 -1.90 -7.75 8.98
C ARG A 19 -3.12 -8.45 8.40
N ARG A 20 -3.00 -9.74 8.18
CA ARG A 20 -4.14 -10.54 7.81
C ARG A 20 -5.19 -10.54 8.93
N ALA A 21 -6.45 -10.34 8.58
CA ALA A 21 -7.54 -10.57 9.52
C ALA A 21 -7.57 -12.04 9.97
N PRO A 22 -7.87 -12.31 11.26
CA PRO A 22 -8.01 -13.68 11.74
C PRO A 22 -9.05 -14.45 10.92
N TYR A 23 -8.79 -15.71 10.57
CA TYR A 23 -9.72 -16.56 9.82
C TYR A 23 -11.10 -16.70 10.47
N GLY A 24 -11.23 -16.48 11.76
CA GLY A 24 -12.50 -16.52 12.47
C GLY A 24 -13.48 -15.38 12.19
N THR A 25 -13.08 -14.37 11.39
CA THR A 25 -13.91 -13.17 11.15
C THR A 25 -15.19 -13.48 10.37
N PHE A 26 -15.19 -14.55 9.56
CA PHE A 26 -16.40 -15.02 8.83
C PHE A 26 -17.23 -16.04 9.60
N LEU A 27 -16.73 -16.57 10.71
CA LEU A 27 -17.45 -17.58 11.46
C LEU A 27 -18.51 -16.91 12.31
N PRO A 28 -19.76 -17.47 12.35
CA PRO A 28 -20.83 -16.93 13.17
C PRO A 28 -20.35 -16.69 14.59
N SER A 29 -20.76 -15.57 15.20
CA SER A 29 -20.40 -15.18 16.57
C SER A 29 -20.75 -16.25 17.61
N ARG A 30 -21.66 -17.16 17.27
CA ARG A 30 -22.11 -18.29 18.10
C ARG A 30 -21.16 -19.47 18.14
N LEU A 31 -20.11 -19.51 17.29
CA LEU A 31 -19.12 -20.59 17.38
C LEU A 31 -18.22 -20.37 18.61
N ASP A 32 -18.01 -21.48 19.33
CA ASP A 32 -17.15 -21.51 20.52
C ASP A 32 -15.77 -20.92 20.18
N ARG A 33 -15.24 -20.12 21.10
CA ARG A 33 -13.91 -19.49 20.97
C ARG A 33 -12.82 -20.48 20.63
N ARG A 34 -12.85 -21.70 21.23
CA ARG A 34 -11.87 -22.76 20.98
C ARG A 34 -11.93 -23.29 19.55
N VAL A 35 -13.13 -23.43 18.98
CA VAL A 35 -13.31 -23.84 17.59
C VAL A 35 -12.75 -22.79 16.63
N ARG A 36 -12.93 -21.49 16.93
CA ARG A 36 -12.33 -20.41 16.14
C ARG A 36 -10.82 -20.43 16.21
N GLU A 37 -10.24 -20.66 17.39
CA GLU A 37 -8.77 -20.74 17.59
C GLU A 37 -8.18 -21.93 16.82
N ILE A 38 -8.84 -23.10 16.83
CA ILE A 38 -8.43 -24.28 16.07
C ILE A 38 -8.51 -24.02 14.56
N LEU A 39 -9.61 -23.44 14.07
CA LEU A 39 -9.80 -23.15 12.65
C LEU A 39 -8.82 -22.05 12.18
N SER A 40 -8.54 -21.06 13.01
CA SER A 40 -7.51 -20.05 12.71
C SER A 40 -6.10 -20.65 12.67
N GLY A 41 -5.81 -21.61 13.56
CA GLY A 41 -4.55 -22.36 13.58
C GLY A 41 -4.35 -23.26 12.36
N LEU A 42 -5.42 -23.90 11.89
CA LEU A 42 -5.39 -24.70 10.66
C LEU A 42 -5.19 -23.82 9.41
N GLY A 43 -5.79 -22.64 9.39
CA GLY A 43 -5.60 -21.66 8.33
C GLY A 43 -4.21 -20.99 8.32
N ALA A 44 -3.50 -20.98 9.45
CA ALA A 44 -2.14 -20.43 9.54
C ALA A 44 -1.10 -21.22 8.73
N LYS A 45 -1.42 -22.44 8.27
CA LYS A 45 -0.55 -23.22 7.36
C LYS A 45 -0.51 -22.68 5.93
N TRP A 46 -1.46 -21.81 5.54
CA TRP A 46 -1.42 -21.09 4.27
C TRP A 46 -0.89 -19.70 4.54
N SER A 47 0.38 -19.46 4.18
CA SER A 47 0.99 -18.15 4.34
C SER A 47 0.22 -17.15 3.45
N TYR A 48 -0.43 -16.18 4.10
CA TYR A 48 -1.02 -15.03 3.40
C TYR A 48 0.11 -14.30 2.67
N PRO A 49 0.08 -14.23 1.34
CA PRO A 49 1.25 -13.77 0.57
C PRO A 49 1.59 -12.31 0.83
N GLU A 50 0.58 -11.48 1.16
CA GLU A 50 0.78 -10.08 1.54
C GLU A 50 0.91 -9.98 3.08
N HIS A 51 2.15 -10.02 3.62
CA HIS A 51 2.43 -9.97 5.06
C HIS A 51 3.61 -9.05 5.39
N PRO A 52 3.74 -8.56 6.65
CA PRO A 52 4.79 -7.61 7.04
C PRO A 52 6.22 -8.07 6.74
N GLY A 53 6.47 -9.37 6.79
CA GLY A 53 7.78 -9.96 6.48
C GLY A 53 8.33 -9.62 5.09
N ARG A 54 7.48 -9.20 4.14
CA ARG A 54 7.94 -8.72 2.82
C ARG A 54 8.76 -7.43 2.94
N LEU A 55 8.34 -6.51 3.81
CA LEU A 55 9.10 -5.27 4.06
C LEU A 55 10.29 -5.52 4.97
N THR A 56 10.09 -6.25 6.08
CA THR A 56 11.18 -6.47 7.05
C THR A 56 12.35 -7.20 6.41
N ALA A 57 12.11 -8.18 5.53
CA ALA A 57 13.20 -8.88 4.83
C ALA A 57 14.06 -7.94 3.98
N VAL A 58 13.44 -6.95 3.30
CA VAL A 58 14.18 -5.96 2.50
C VAL A 58 14.92 -4.98 3.42
N LEU A 59 14.27 -4.49 4.48
CA LEU A 59 14.88 -3.55 5.42
C LEU A 59 16.07 -4.18 6.17
N ASP A 60 15.91 -5.43 6.64
CA ASP A 60 16.97 -6.19 7.30
C ASP A 60 18.16 -6.45 6.35
N LEU A 61 17.89 -6.67 5.06
CA LEU A 61 18.95 -6.82 4.06
C LEU A 61 19.71 -5.50 3.87
N LEU A 62 18.99 -4.38 3.70
CA LEU A 62 19.59 -3.07 3.49
C LEU A 62 20.37 -2.57 4.71
N GLU A 63 19.96 -2.98 5.92
CA GLU A 63 20.72 -2.69 7.14
C GLU A 63 22.04 -3.48 7.19
N ARG A 64 22.02 -4.76 6.81
CA ARG A 64 23.22 -5.62 6.79
C ARG A 64 24.14 -5.33 5.61
N GLU A 65 23.58 -5.00 4.46
CA GLU A 65 24.27 -4.78 3.20
C GLU A 65 23.82 -3.43 2.60
N PRO A 66 24.29 -2.29 3.14
CA PRO A 66 23.90 -0.98 2.64
C PRO A 66 24.28 -0.80 1.18
N VAL A 67 23.34 -0.29 0.39
CA VAL A 67 23.59 0.00 -1.04
C VAL A 67 24.20 1.40 -1.17
N PRO A 68 25.41 1.55 -1.71
CA PRO A 68 26.02 2.86 -1.91
C PRO A 68 25.14 3.78 -2.76
N GLY A 69 25.01 5.04 -2.35
CA GLY A 69 24.18 6.03 -3.05
C GLY A 69 22.67 5.89 -2.77
N VAL A 70 22.24 5.00 -1.88
CA VAL A 70 20.87 4.89 -1.40
C VAL A 70 20.75 5.44 0.01
N ARG A 71 19.81 6.35 0.22
CA ARG A 71 19.50 6.94 1.52
C ARG A 71 18.06 6.63 1.92
N LEU A 72 17.85 6.29 3.19
CA LEU A 72 16.53 6.02 3.76
C LEU A 72 15.89 7.31 4.26
N GLU A 73 14.62 7.52 3.92
CA GLU A 73 13.77 8.57 4.48
C GLU A 73 12.42 8.01 4.94
N ALA A 74 11.81 8.69 5.92
CA ALA A 74 10.47 8.36 6.37
C ALA A 74 9.41 8.76 5.32
N GLY A 75 8.40 7.90 5.18
CA GLY A 75 7.19 8.22 4.44
C GLY A 75 6.30 9.25 5.16
N ARG A 76 5.16 9.55 4.55
CA ARG A 76 4.12 10.38 5.14
C ARG A 76 2.73 9.79 4.92
N VAL A 77 1.76 10.28 5.66
CA VAL A 77 0.35 9.96 5.41
C VAL A 77 -0.14 10.74 4.18
N ALA A 78 -0.89 10.10 3.30
CA ALA A 78 -1.62 10.79 2.26
C ALA A 78 -2.79 11.56 2.86
N THR A 79 -3.04 12.76 2.39
CA THR A 79 -4.24 13.50 2.77
C THR A 79 -5.47 12.93 2.07
N ARG A 80 -6.65 13.06 2.70
CA ARG A 80 -7.91 12.68 2.04
C ARG A 80 -8.10 13.35 0.68
N ALA A 81 -7.67 14.61 0.53
CA ALA A 81 -7.75 15.35 -0.73
C ALA A 81 -6.86 14.76 -1.84
N GLU A 82 -5.72 14.16 -1.48
CA GLU A 82 -4.87 13.43 -2.43
C GLU A 82 -5.54 12.14 -2.88
N LEU A 83 -6.09 11.36 -1.94
CA LEU A 83 -6.79 10.11 -2.22
C LEU A 83 -8.06 10.33 -3.06
N ALA A 84 -8.81 11.40 -2.79
CA ALA A 84 -10.03 11.75 -3.51
C ALA A 84 -9.80 12.21 -4.96
N ARG A 85 -8.55 12.34 -5.40
CA ARG A 85 -8.23 12.55 -6.83
C ARG A 85 -8.35 11.28 -7.67
N VAL A 86 -8.42 10.14 -7.00
CA VAL A 86 -8.49 8.82 -7.61
C VAL A 86 -9.75 8.07 -7.17
N HIS A 87 -9.99 8.03 -5.87
CA HIS A 87 -11.07 7.25 -5.28
C HIS A 87 -12.29 8.11 -4.97
N THR A 88 -13.48 7.54 -5.15
CA THR A 88 -14.73 8.23 -4.81
C THR A 88 -14.83 8.53 -3.32
N THR A 89 -15.52 9.61 -2.98
CA THR A 89 -15.71 10.00 -1.58
C THR A 89 -16.42 8.91 -0.78
N SER A 90 -17.45 8.28 -1.35
CA SER A 90 -18.20 7.19 -0.72
C SER A 90 -17.32 5.96 -0.47
N TYR A 91 -16.42 5.62 -1.40
CA TYR A 91 -15.47 4.53 -1.20
C TYR A 91 -14.50 4.84 -0.05
N LEU A 92 -13.93 6.05 -0.03
CA LEU A 92 -13.03 6.48 1.04
C LEU A 92 -13.73 6.48 2.41
N ASP A 93 -15.00 6.91 2.47
CA ASP A 93 -15.80 6.84 3.71
C ASP A 93 -15.95 5.39 4.18
N GLY A 94 -16.22 4.46 3.27
CA GLY A 94 -16.26 3.02 3.55
C GLY A 94 -14.93 2.48 4.08
N ILE A 95 -13.81 2.84 3.46
CA ILE A 95 -12.47 2.45 3.94
C ILE A 95 -12.21 3.03 5.33
N TYR A 96 -12.51 4.29 5.56
CA TYR A 96 -12.30 4.92 6.88
C TYR A 96 -13.18 4.33 7.99
N ALA A 97 -14.38 3.88 7.67
CA ALA A 97 -15.25 3.17 8.60
C ALA A 97 -14.67 1.83 9.09
N MET A 98 -13.72 1.23 8.33
CA MET A 98 -13.02 0.00 8.72
C MET A 98 -11.84 0.22 9.67
N ARG A 99 -11.57 1.46 10.09
CA ARG A 99 -10.47 1.78 10.99
C ARG A 99 -10.67 1.12 12.36
N GLY A 100 -9.68 0.31 12.77
CA GLY A 100 -9.75 -0.46 14.02
C GLY A 100 -10.48 -1.81 13.91
N GLU A 101 -11.03 -2.14 12.75
CA GLU A 101 -11.82 -3.34 12.52
C GLU A 101 -10.98 -4.51 11.99
N ASN A 102 -11.56 -5.71 12.08
CA ASN A 102 -11.11 -6.91 11.37
C ASN A 102 -12.19 -7.32 10.37
N ALA A 103 -11.88 -7.29 9.09
CA ALA A 103 -12.83 -7.57 8.03
C ALA A 103 -12.13 -8.12 6.76
N TRP A 104 -12.92 -8.37 5.73
CA TRP A 104 -12.47 -8.66 4.38
C TRP A 104 -13.27 -7.79 3.41
N LEU A 105 -12.60 -7.15 2.48
CA LEU A 105 -13.23 -6.26 1.49
C LEU A 105 -13.59 -6.99 0.19
N ASP A 106 -12.98 -8.14 -0.03
CA ASP A 106 -13.30 -9.09 -1.10
C ASP A 106 -13.43 -10.51 -0.53
N MET A 107 -13.59 -11.52 -1.40
CA MET A 107 -13.90 -12.88 -0.94
C MET A 107 -12.77 -13.52 -0.12
N ASP A 108 -11.48 -13.24 -0.42
CA ASP A 108 -10.37 -13.99 0.17
C ASP A 108 -8.99 -13.31 0.13
N THR A 109 -8.86 -12.14 -0.49
CA THR A 109 -7.54 -11.52 -0.69
C THR A 109 -7.33 -10.25 0.12
N THR A 110 -8.29 -9.34 0.19
CA THR A 110 -8.10 -8.02 0.81
C THR A 110 -8.56 -8.01 2.27
N ALA A 111 -7.67 -8.46 3.15
CA ALA A 111 -7.91 -8.50 4.59
C ALA A 111 -7.74 -7.12 5.24
N VAL A 112 -8.64 -6.77 6.15
CA VAL A 112 -8.56 -5.59 7.01
C VAL A 112 -8.17 -6.02 8.42
N SER A 113 -7.21 -5.33 9.00
CA SER A 113 -6.84 -5.38 10.42
C SER A 113 -6.86 -3.97 11.01
N PRO A 114 -6.79 -3.80 12.33
CA PRO A 114 -6.88 -2.47 12.95
C PRO A 114 -5.95 -1.41 12.38
N GLY A 115 -4.74 -1.78 11.95
CA GLY A 115 -3.76 -0.88 11.34
C GLY A 115 -3.86 -0.73 9.81
N SER A 116 -4.76 -1.46 9.14
CA SER A 116 -4.76 -1.53 7.66
C SER A 116 -5.08 -0.21 6.98
N VAL A 117 -6.03 0.55 7.51
CA VAL A 117 -6.44 1.83 6.92
C VAL A 117 -5.31 2.84 7.01
N GLU A 118 -4.66 2.96 8.17
CA GLU A 118 -3.50 3.84 8.33
C GLU A 118 -2.34 3.41 7.43
N ALA A 119 -2.04 2.11 7.38
CA ALA A 119 -1.00 1.58 6.50
C ALA A 119 -1.25 1.93 5.02
N ALA A 120 -2.50 1.84 4.55
CA ALA A 120 -2.87 2.20 3.18
C ALA A 120 -2.70 3.70 2.89
N GLU A 121 -3.09 4.56 3.84
CA GLU A 121 -2.86 6.01 3.72
C GLU A 121 -1.37 6.35 3.70
N VAL A 122 -0.59 5.68 4.55
CA VAL A 122 0.87 5.84 4.61
C VAL A 122 1.53 5.32 3.34
N ALA A 123 1.09 4.18 2.80
CA ALA A 123 1.62 3.64 1.55
C ALA A 123 1.44 4.64 0.38
N ALA A 124 0.24 5.17 0.22
CA ALA A 124 -0.04 6.19 -0.81
C ALA A 124 0.76 7.48 -0.57
N GLY A 125 0.82 7.98 0.67
CA GLY A 125 1.57 9.19 1.01
C GLY A 125 3.08 9.02 0.85
N THR A 126 3.61 7.84 1.13
CA THR A 126 5.02 7.49 0.90
C THR A 126 5.37 7.49 -0.59
N ALA A 127 4.49 6.95 -1.44
CA ALA A 127 4.67 7.00 -2.89
C ALA A 127 4.66 8.46 -3.41
N VAL A 128 3.79 9.32 -2.85
CA VAL A 128 3.79 10.76 -3.16
C VAL A 128 5.08 11.43 -2.68
N ALA A 129 5.56 11.16 -1.46
CA ALA A 129 6.81 11.72 -0.97
C ALA A 129 8.02 11.35 -1.85
N ALA A 130 8.01 10.14 -2.41
CA ALA A 130 9.05 9.68 -3.33
C ALA A 130 9.12 10.55 -4.60
N VAL A 131 7.99 10.80 -5.27
CA VAL A 131 7.98 11.65 -6.47
C VAL A 131 8.24 13.12 -6.15
N GLU A 132 7.79 13.62 -5.00
CA GLU A 132 8.12 14.97 -4.53
C GLU A 132 9.64 15.18 -4.40
N ALA A 133 10.35 14.18 -3.87
CA ALA A 133 11.80 14.24 -3.75
C ALA A 133 12.50 14.36 -5.11
N VAL A 134 12.02 13.61 -6.10
CA VAL A 134 12.58 13.64 -7.46
C VAL A 134 12.29 14.96 -8.16
N VAL A 135 11.04 15.42 -8.12
CA VAL A 135 10.63 16.67 -8.79
C VAL A 135 11.30 17.88 -8.13
N ALA A 136 11.49 17.87 -6.82
CA ALA A 136 12.24 18.90 -6.10
C ALA A 136 13.76 18.86 -6.32
N GLY A 137 14.26 17.89 -7.09
CA GLY A 137 15.70 17.73 -7.36
C GLY A 137 16.51 17.23 -6.18
N ARG A 138 15.89 16.69 -5.13
CA ARG A 138 16.56 16.14 -3.94
C ARG A 138 17.22 14.78 -4.22
N ALA A 139 16.75 14.07 -5.24
CA ALA A 139 17.25 12.77 -5.65
C ALA A 139 17.17 12.60 -7.18
N ALA A 140 18.03 11.77 -7.75
CA ALA A 140 17.96 11.37 -9.16
C ALA A 140 16.80 10.38 -9.43
N GLY A 141 16.46 9.60 -8.43
CA GLY A 141 15.36 8.66 -8.40
C GLY A 141 14.90 8.42 -6.97
N ALA A 142 13.74 7.84 -6.83
CA ALA A 142 13.23 7.45 -5.52
C ALA A 142 12.54 6.09 -5.59
N PHE A 143 12.58 5.36 -4.49
CA PHE A 143 11.90 4.08 -4.32
C PHE A 143 10.97 4.17 -3.11
N ALA A 144 9.70 3.87 -3.31
CA ALA A 144 8.73 3.77 -2.23
C ALA A 144 8.53 2.29 -1.87
N LEU A 145 9.14 1.84 -0.77
CA LEU A 145 8.99 0.49 -0.25
C LEU A 145 7.71 0.44 0.59
N VAL A 146 6.60 0.11 -0.05
CA VAL A 146 5.26 0.27 0.51
C VAL A 146 4.46 -1.02 0.56
N ARG A 147 3.56 -1.10 1.54
CA ARG A 147 2.45 -2.03 1.65
C ARG A 147 1.31 -1.40 2.47
N PRO A 148 0.02 -1.77 2.19
CA PRO A 148 -0.43 -2.70 1.17
C PRO A 148 -0.12 -2.23 -0.26
N PRO A 149 -0.18 -3.16 -1.27
CA PRO A 149 -0.04 -2.81 -2.67
C PRO A 149 -1.23 -1.98 -3.18
N GLY A 150 -1.23 -1.56 -4.46
CA GLY A 150 -2.22 -0.61 -4.93
C GLY A 150 -2.83 -0.87 -6.30
N HIS A 151 -2.18 -1.58 -7.21
CA HIS A 151 -2.53 -1.61 -8.63
C HIS A 151 -3.87 -2.27 -8.97
N HIS A 152 -4.43 -3.07 -8.06
CA HIS A 152 -5.75 -3.66 -8.22
C HIS A 152 -6.90 -2.80 -7.65
N ALA A 153 -6.62 -1.78 -6.82
CA ALA A 153 -7.65 -0.90 -6.30
C ALA A 153 -8.22 0.00 -7.42
N GLU A 154 -9.52 -0.09 -7.64
CA GLU A 154 -10.28 0.69 -8.59
C GLU A 154 -10.78 2.01 -7.95
N THR A 155 -11.45 2.86 -8.69
CA THR A 155 -11.97 4.14 -8.15
C THR A 155 -12.89 3.95 -6.95
N ASN A 156 -13.62 2.85 -6.87
CA ASN A 156 -14.64 2.61 -5.86
C ASN A 156 -14.63 1.18 -5.27
N ARG A 157 -13.56 0.41 -5.50
CA ARG A 157 -13.47 -0.98 -5.06
C ARG A 157 -12.05 -1.37 -4.66
N ALA A 158 -11.92 -1.98 -3.47
CA ALA A 158 -10.72 -2.71 -3.06
C ALA A 158 -10.69 -4.09 -3.74
N ASN A 159 -9.50 -4.56 -4.11
CA ASN A 159 -9.33 -5.86 -4.74
C ASN A 159 -7.85 -6.30 -4.64
N GLY A 160 -7.59 -7.61 -4.63
CA GLY A 160 -6.24 -8.17 -4.78
C GLY A 160 -5.22 -7.59 -3.79
N PHE A 161 -5.53 -7.59 -2.50
CA PHE A 161 -4.74 -6.99 -1.40
C PHE A 161 -4.69 -5.45 -1.41
N CYS A 162 -5.26 -4.77 -2.40
CA CYS A 162 -5.12 -3.34 -2.62
C CYS A 162 -6.33 -2.56 -2.07
N PHE A 163 -6.04 -1.54 -1.26
CA PHE A 163 -7.04 -0.60 -0.72
C PHE A 163 -7.06 0.70 -1.49
N ILE A 164 -5.89 1.28 -1.69
CA ILE A 164 -5.66 2.56 -2.36
C ILE A 164 -4.72 2.31 -3.53
N ASN A 165 -5.00 2.90 -4.68
CA ASN A 165 -4.10 2.80 -5.81
C ASN A 165 -2.95 3.81 -5.67
N ASN A 166 -1.87 3.37 -5.03
CA ASN A 166 -0.73 4.22 -4.67
C ASN A 166 -0.12 4.94 -5.88
N VAL A 167 0.06 4.22 -7.00
CA VAL A 167 0.68 4.80 -8.21
C VAL A 167 -0.27 5.76 -8.92
N ALA A 168 -1.57 5.49 -8.93
CA ALA A 168 -2.55 6.39 -9.52
C ALA A 168 -2.69 7.69 -8.71
N VAL A 169 -2.71 7.60 -7.36
CA VAL A 169 -2.69 8.79 -6.48
C VAL A 169 -1.44 9.62 -6.76
N THR A 170 -0.29 8.99 -6.90
CA THR A 170 0.98 9.65 -7.22
C THR A 170 0.93 10.35 -8.58
N ALA A 171 0.41 9.69 -9.61
CA ALA A 171 0.27 10.28 -10.95
C ALA A 171 -0.68 11.49 -10.94
N ARG A 172 -1.85 11.37 -10.30
CA ARG A 172 -2.80 12.48 -10.17
C ARG A 172 -2.23 13.63 -9.32
N TYR A 173 -1.40 13.30 -8.32
CA TYR A 173 -0.68 14.30 -7.53
C TYR A 173 0.28 15.14 -8.41
N LEU A 174 1.10 14.48 -9.23
CA LEU A 174 2.03 15.15 -10.15
C LEU A 174 1.30 16.02 -11.18
N GLN A 175 0.21 15.52 -11.74
CA GLN A 175 -0.62 16.28 -12.68
C GLN A 175 -1.16 17.57 -12.05
N LYS A 176 -1.68 17.47 -10.82
CA LYS A 176 -2.33 18.60 -10.13
C LYS A 176 -1.35 19.63 -9.59
N ASN A 177 -0.28 19.18 -8.95
CA ASN A 177 0.60 20.09 -8.19
C ASN A 177 1.79 20.58 -9.02
N TYR A 178 2.23 19.82 -10.02
CA TYR A 178 3.39 20.15 -10.85
C TYR A 178 3.03 20.33 -12.33
N GLN A 179 1.75 20.19 -12.68
CA GLN A 179 1.24 20.34 -14.06
C GLN A 179 1.94 19.43 -15.09
N ILE A 180 2.45 18.28 -14.63
CA ILE A 180 3.06 17.28 -15.50
C ILE A 180 1.97 16.63 -16.34
N LYS A 181 1.96 16.91 -17.65
CA LYS A 181 0.89 16.48 -18.56
C LYS A 181 1.01 15.02 -19.00
N LYS A 182 2.23 14.50 -19.10
CA LYS A 182 2.51 13.13 -19.58
C LYS A 182 3.26 12.35 -18.51
N ILE A 183 2.67 11.24 -18.10
CA ILE A 183 3.24 10.32 -17.11
C ILE A 183 3.13 8.92 -17.70
N ALA A 184 4.24 8.19 -17.71
CA ALA A 184 4.23 6.77 -18.03
C ALA A 184 4.22 5.96 -16.73
N ILE A 185 3.34 4.97 -16.65
CA ILE A 185 3.30 3.98 -15.59
C ILE A 185 3.68 2.65 -16.23
N ILE A 186 4.73 2.01 -15.70
CA ILE A 186 5.16 0.69 -16.12
C ILE A 186 4.92 -0.25 -14.96
N ASP A 187 3.96 -1.15 -15.11
CA ASP A 187 3.62 -2.18 -14.15
C ASP A 187 4.22 -3.51 -14.62
N PHE A 188 5.16 -4.04 -13.85
CA PHE A 188 5.85 -5.30 -14.16
C PHE A 188 5.42 -6.44 -13.23
N ASP A 189 4.33 -6.24 -12.47
CA ASP A 189 3.73 -7.34 -11.71
C ASP A 189 3.22 -8.42 -12.65
N ILE A 190 3.21 -9.69 -12.17
CA ILE A 190 2.69 -10.80 -12.97
C ILE A 190 1.15 -10.74 -13.12
N HIS A 191 0.47 -10.02 -12.23
CA HIS A 191 -0.97 -9.79 -12.33
C HIS A 191 -1.24 -8.50 -13.10
N HIS A 192 -2.30 -8.51 -13.88
CA HIS A 192 -2.76 -7.31 -14.56
C HIS A 192 -3.21 -6.24 -13.57
N GLY A 193 -2.66 -5.02 -13.67
CA GLY A 193 -3.02 -3.85 -12.86
C GLY A 193 -4.37 -3.25 -13.26
N ASN A 194 -5.46 -4.01 -13.10
CA ASN A 194 -6.81 -3.63 -13.52
C ASN A 194 -7.30 -2.32 -12.91
N GLY A 195 -6.94 -2.04 -11.65
CA GLY A 195 -7.32 -0.80 -10.99
C GLY A 195 -6.63 0.41 -11.61
N THR A 196 -5.33 0.30 -11.91
CA THR A 196 -4.61 1.37 -12.60
C THR A 196 -5.19 1.61 -14.00
N GLN A 197 -5.53 0.55 -14.72
CA GLN A 197 -6.20 0.66 -16.02
C GLN A 197 -7.54 1.36 -15.89
N GLU A 198 -8.43 0.94 -14.99
CA GLU A 198 -9.77 1.52 -14.80
C GLU A 198 -9.71 3.02 -14.48
N ILE A 199 -8.75 3.46 -13.66
CA ILE A 199 -8.61 4.86 -13.24
C ILE A 199 -8.20 5.79 -14.39
N PHE A 200 -7.48 5.30 -15.39
CA PHE A 200 -6.91 6.13 -16.46
C PHE A 200 -7.55 5.91 -17.84
N TYR A 201 -8.44 4.95 -17.99
CA TYR A 201 -9.26 4.76 -19.18
C TYR A 201 -10.65 5.34 -18.94
#